data_0f7346141a524bf0723e4743f2a76e79
#
_entry.id   0f7346141a524bf0723e4743f2a76e79
#
_cell.length_a   1.000
_cell.length_b   1.000
_cell.length_c   1.000
_cell.angle_alpha   90.00
_cell.angle_beta   90.00
_cell.angle_gamma   90.00
#
_symmetry.space_group_name_H-M   'P 1'
#
loop_
_entity.id
_entity.type
_entity.pdbx_description
1 polymer ?
#
loop_
_entity_poly.entity_id
_entity_poly.type
_entity_poly.pdbx_seq_one_letter_code
_entity_poly.pdbx_strand_id
1 'polypeptide(L)'
;MSIAEDIKEKRQRLGLSQKDFSDALGLGKFGDRTLRRWENGESSPSPLVYKAIMSFAADTPYAKKADDVEFTFIDLFAGIGGIRIPFQELGGKCVFTSEWDKFAQKTYHVNFGDMPNGDITKITNEEIPDFDVLLAGFPCQPFSQAGLKKGFSDTRGTLFFEIERIIKAKRPKAFLLENVKQLRGHDKGRTLKVILEHLDGLDYQVTYSVLRAADFGVPQNRERIYIVGFDRRYYGLNDKYKFSFPEATHQKTRLGDILEDNVDEKYTISQKLYEGHIRRKAEHQKKGNGFGFSLFNADSEYTNTISARYYKDGSEILIDQGLGIPPRKLTPRECAGLQGFPDNFIIPVSDTQAYKQFGNSVAVPVIRAIAKRVREEMKRMDPNQGR
;
A
#
# COMPACT_ATOMS: atom_id res chain seq x y z
N MET A 1 19.37 23.86 22.83
CA MET A 1 18.34 22.90 23.26
C MET A 1 19.01 21.76 23.98
N SER A 2 18.39 21.16 24.97
CA SER A 2 18.93 19.98 25.65
C SER A 2 18.65 18.72 24.80
N ILE A 3 19.44 17.65 25.00
CA ILE A 3 19.22 16.34 24.37
C ILE A 3 17.76 15.87 24.56
N ALA A 4 17.18 16.15 25.73
CA ALA A 4 15.80 15.79 26.04
C ALA A 4 14.78 16.55 25.15
N GLU A 5 14.98 17.85 24.99
CA GLU A 5 14.16 18.70 24.12
C GLU A 5 14.28 18.29 22.65
N ASP A 6 15.50 18.03 22.17
CA ASP A 6 15.75 17.61 20.79
C ASP A 6 15.02 16.30 20.45
N ILE A 7 15.08 15.30 21.34
CA ILE A 7 14.42 14.00 21.14
C ILE A 7 12.88 14.19 21.13
N LYS A 8 12.36 14.96 22.07
CA LYS A 8 10.91 15.23 22.20
C LYS A 8 10.38 15.98 20.98
N GLU A 9 11.07 17.03 20.55
CA GLU A 9 10.72 17.82 19.36
C GLU A 9 10.77 16.95 18.09
N LYS A 10 11.83 16.15 17.92
CA LYS A 10 11.95 15.20 16.82
C LYS A 10 10.76 14.26 16.75
N ARG A 11 10.39 13.63 17.86
CA ARG A 11 9.24 12.74 17.92
C ARG A 11 7.92 13.45 17.60
N GLN A 12 7.71 14.64 18.17
CA GLN A 12 6.49 15.43 17.93
C GLN A 12 6.37 15.87 16.49
N ARG A 13 7.48 16.29 15.84
CA ARG A 13 7.52 16.60 14.41
C ARG A 13 7.10 15.43 13.54
N LEU A 14 7.47 14.21 13.93
CA LEU A 14 7.08 12.99 13.23
C LEU A 14 5.64 12.52 13.54
N GLY A 15 4.92 13.21 14.45
CA GLY A 15 3.57 12.83 14.86
C GLY A 15 3.49 11.47 15.57
N LEU A 16 4.59 10.97 16.13
CA LEU A 16 4.69 9.65 16.74
C LEU A 16 4.42 9.69 18.25
N SER A 17 3.74 8.66 18.78
CA SER A 17 3.72 8.42 20.23
C SER A 17 5.11 7.95 20.72
N GLN A 18 5.38 8.03 22.03
CA GLN A 18 6.61 7.48 22.60
C GLN A 18 6.79 6.00 22.26
N LYS A 19 5.69 5.25 22.28
CA LYS A 19 5.70 3.83 21.92
C LYS A 19 6.05 3.62 20.43
N ASP A 20 5.36 4.29 19.53
CA ASP A 20 5.60 4.13 18.09
C ASP A 20 7.04 4.54 17.72
N PHE A 21 7.55 5.63 18.32
CA PHE A 21 8.91 6.09 18.05
C PHE A 21 9.96 5.13 18.62
N SER A 22 9.72 4.56 19.79
CA SER A 22 10.61 3.54 20.37
C SER A 22 10.62 2.25 19.53
N ASP A 23 9.46 1.83 19.04
CA ASP A 23 9.33 0.67 18.17
C ASP A 23 10.06 0.90 16.83
N ALA A 24 9.89 2.09 16.23
CA ALA A 24 10.58 2.48 14.99
C ALA A 24 12.12 2.56 15.13
N LEU A 25 12.59 2.95 16.31
CA LEU A 25 14.03 3.00 16.63
C LEU A 25 14.60 1.64 17.08
N GLY A 26 13.78 0.61 17.18
CA GLY A 26 14.23 -0.71 17.63
C GLY A 26 14.67 -0.79 19.09
N LEU A 27 14.15 0.07 19.97
CA LEU A 27 14.58 0.16 21.37
C LEU A 27 14.10 -1.01 22.26
N GLY A 28 13.42 -2.00 21.69
CA GLY A 28 12.99 -3.23 22.37
C GLY A 28 11.77 -3.05 23.28
N LYS A 29 11.46 -4.10 24.07
CA LYS A 29 10.20 -4.25 24.82
C LYS A 29 9.85 -3.09 25.78
N PHE A 30 10.84 -2.41 26.32
CA PHE A 30 10.68 -1.29 27.26
C PHE A 30 11.15 0.04 26.67
N GLY A 31 11.25 0.12 25.34
CA GLY A 31 11.77 1.29 24.65
C GLY A 31 10.95 2.57 24.90
N ASP A 32 9.65 2.46 25.06
CA ASP A 32 8.75 3.56 25.40
C ASP A 32 9.08 4.20 26.76
N ARG A 33 9.39 3.38 27.77
CA ARG A 33 9.83 3.86 29.10
C ARG A 33 11.22 4.51 29.02
N THR A 34 12.12 3.92 28.26
CA THR A 34 13.46 4.45 28.04
C THR A 34 13.39 5.80 27.35
N LEU A 35 12.62 5.91 26.27
CA LEU A 35 12.40 7.14 25.52
C LEU A 35 11.79 8.25 26.41
N ARG A 36 10.77 7.90 27.23
CA ARG A 36 10.16 8.86 28.16
C ARG A 36 11.17 9.41 29.16
N ARG A 37 12.05 8.56 29.70
CA ARG A 37 13.11 9.01 30.62
C ARG A 37 14.10 9.96 29.94
N TRP A 38 14.44 9.72 28.67
CA TRP A 38 15.27 10.64 27.90
C TRP A 38 14.57 11.97 27.64
N GLU A 39 13.30 11.96 27.25
CA GLU A 39 12.50 13.18 27.01
C GLU A 39 12.24 14.00 28.27
N ASN A 40 12.23 13.35 29.45
CA ASN A 40 12.11 14.03 30.76
C ASN A 40 13.47 14.50 31.33
N GLY A 41 14.58 14.15 30.67
CA GLY A 41 15.92 14.45 31.18
C GLY A 41 16.38 13.60 32.39
N GLU A 42 15.63 12.51 32.70
CA GLU A 42 15.95 11.58 33.78
C GLU A 42 17.19 10.72 33.48
N SER A 43 17.50 10.54 32.21
CA SER A 43 18.70 9.86 31.69
C SER A 43 18.95 10.33 30.25
N SER A 44 20.14 10.03 29.73
CA SER A 44 20.48 10.38 28.33
C SER A 44 20.86 9.14 27.54
N PRO A 45 20.56 9.10 26.24
CA PRO A 45 21.05 8.05 25.34
C PRO A 45 22.57 8.16 25.19
N SER A 46 23.24 7.06 24.79
CA SER A 46 24.61 7.13 24.35
C SER A 46 24.77 8.03 23.12
N PRO A 47 25.93 8.60 22.83
CA PRO A 47 26.14 9.44 21.65
C PRO A 47 25.76 8.75 20.32
N LEU A 48 26.02 7.45 20.23
CA LEU A 48 25.68 6.65 19.06
C LEU A 48 24.14 6.54 18.90
N VAL A 49 23.42 6.25 19.97
CA VAL A 49 21.95 6.15 19.98
C VAL A 49 21.34 7.52 19.72
N TYR A 50 21.86 8.59 20.31
CA TYR A 50 21.39 9.96 20.03
C TYR A 50 21.55 10.30 18.54
N LYS A 51 22.71 9.99 17.95
CA LYS A 51 22.94 10.19 16.52
C LYS A 51 21.93 9.39 15.68
N ALA A 52 21.66 8.13 16.03
CA ALA A 52 20.66 7.31 15.37
C ALA A 52 19.25 7.89 15.47
N ILE A 53 18.86 8.40 16.66
CA ILE A 53 17.59 9.09 16.86
C ILE A 53 17.47 10.32 15.96
N MET A 54 18.50 11.16 15.92
CA MET A 54 18.46 12.41 15.15
C MET A 54 18.50 12.18 13.64
N SER A 55 19.17 11.11 13.18
CA SER A 55 19.19 10.72 11.76
C SER A 55 17.95 9.96 11.31
N PHE A 56 17.16 9.38 12.22
CA PHE A 56 15.91 8.71 11.85
C PHE A 56 14.94 9.69 11.22
N ALA A 57 14.47 9.42 10.00
CA ALA A 57 13.57 10.30 9.25
C ALA A 57 14.04 11.78 9.29
N ALA A 58 15.32 12.02 9.09
CA ALA A 58 15.87 13.39 9.04
C ALA A 58 15.23 14.18 7.92
N ASP A 59 15.05 13.54 6.78
CA ASP A 59 14.34 14.06 5.61
C ASP A 59 13.04 13.30 5.40
N THR A 60 12.06 13.97 4.80
CA THR A 60 10.84 13.35 4.30
C THR A 60 11.14 12.78 2.92
N PRO A 61 11.22 11.44 2.73
CA PRO A 61 11.76 10.83 1.50
C PRO A 61 11.05 11.25 0.22
N TYR A 62 9.75 11.49 0.34
CA TYR A 62 8.86 11.84 -0.79
C TYR A 62 8.19 13.19 -0.57
N ALA A 63 8.87 14.15 0.10
CA ALA A 63 8.36 15.52 0.21
C ALA A 63 8.10 16.10 -1.18
N LYS A 64 7.06 16.91 -1.29
CA LYS A 64 6.71 17.59 -2.54
C LYS A 64 7.88 18.47 -2.98
N LYS A 65 8.42 18.22 -4.18
CA LYS A 65 9.28 19.18 -4.86
C LYS A 65 8.38 20.20 -5.56
N ALA A 66 8.67 21.48 -5.39
CA ALA A 66 7.85 22.57 -5.93
C ALA A 66 7.97 22.73 -7.46
N ASP A 67 9.01 22.13 -8.06
CA ASP A 67 9.39 22.36 -9.44
C ASP A 67 8.87 21.22 -10.34
N ASP A 68 8.43 21.58 -11.55
CA ASP A 68 8.01 20.67 -12.64
C ASP A 68 6.76 19.79 -12.36
N VAL A 69 5.68 20.38 -11.86
CA VAL A 69 4.39 19.68 -11.75
C VAL A 69 3.76 19.52 -13.15
N GLU A 70 3.67 18.28 -13.65
CA GLU A 70 3.04 17.99 -14.93
C GLU A 70 1.52 17.78 -14.83
N PHE A 71 1.07 17.22 -13.71
CA PHE A 71 -0.35 16.97 -13.42
C PHE A 71 -0.61 16.90 -11.92
N THR A 72 -1.86 17.05 -11.52
CA THR A 72 -2.30 16.91 -10.13
C THR A 72 -3.07 15.61 -9.94
N PHE A 73 -3.01 15.05 -8.72
CA PHE A 73 -3.79 13.86 -8.40
C PHE A 73 -4.25 13.85 -6.95
N ILE A 74 -5.28 13.04 -6.69
CA ILE A 74 -5.72 12.69 -5.34
C ILE A 74 -5.47 11.21 -5.08
N ASP A 75 -5.23 10.84 -3.80
CA ASP A 75 -4.96 9.46 -3.36
C ASP A 75 -5.98 9.07 -2.29
N LEU A 76 -6.97 8.26 -2.67
CA LEU A 76 -8.07 7.82 -1.81
C LEU A 76 -7.80 6.40 -1.30
N PHE A 77 -8.17 6.14 -0.03
CA PHE A 77 -7.82 4.88 0.65
C PHE A 77 -6.31 4.64 0.60
N ALA A 78 -5.56 5.71 0.83
CA ALA A 78 -4.16 5.86 0.46
C ALA A 78 -3.23 4.83 1.13
N GLY A 79 -3.67 4.21 2.23
CA GLY A 79 -2.84 3.29 3.00
C GLY A 79 -1.53 3.95 3.41
N ILE A 80 -0.43 3.40 2.92
CA ILE A 80 0.92 3.93 3.15
C ILE A 80 1.53 4.58 1.89
N GLY A 81 0.70 4.91 0.88
CA GLY A 81 1.11 5.65 -0.30
C GLY A 81 1.74 4.82 -1.42
N GLY A 82 1.52 3.50 -1.45
CA GLY A 82 2.09 2.64 -2.49
C GLY A 82 1.65 2.99 -3.92
N ILE A 83 0.44 3.53 -4.10
CA ILE A 83 -0.04 4.02 -5.41
C ILE A 83 0.56 5.42 -5.69
N ARG A 84 0.67 6.27 -4.68
CA ARG A 84 1.19 7.64 -4.81
C ARG A 84 2.63 7.69 -5.32
N ILE A 85 3.53 6.85 -4.77
CA ILE A 85 4.97 6.89 -5.10
C ILE A 85 5.21 6.97 -6.61
N PRO A 86 4.71 6.04 -7.45
CA PRO A 86 4.99 6.08 -8.89
C PRO A 86 4.38 7.30 -9.60
N PHE A 87 3.22 7.77 -9.21
CA PHE A 87 2.62 8.95 -9.84
C PHE A 87 3.39 10.22 -9.49
N GLN A 88 3.90 10.32 -8.25
CA GLN A 88 4.75 11.43 -7.84
C GLN A 88 6.12 11.41 -8.52
N GLU A 89 6.72 10.22 -8.72
CA GLU A 89 7.96 10.03 -9.48
C GLU A 89 7.84 10.54 -10.94
N LEU A 90 6.64 10.46 -11.51
CA LEU A 90 6.35 10.88 -12.89
C LEU A 90 5.91 12.34 -13.02
N GLY A 91 6.18 13.18 -12.02
CA GLY A 91 5.86 14.61 -12.04
C GLY A 91 4.45 14.95 -11.55
N GLY A 92 3.72 13.99 -10.97
CA GLY A 92 2.43 14.24 -10.36
C GLY A 92 2.56 14.93 -9.00
N LYS A 93 1.65 15.87 -8.71
CA LYS A 93 1.50 16.50 -7.39
C LYS A 93 0.24 15.99 -6.70
N CYS A 94 0.38 15.35 -5.54
CA CYS A 94 -0.75 15.00 -4.71
C CYS A 94 -1.34 16.27 -4.09
N VAL A 95 -2.61 16.57 -4.36
CA VAL A 95 -3.30 17.76 -3.85
C VAL A 95 -4.31 17.43 -2.76
N PHE A 96 -4.68 16.16 -2.63
CA PHE A 96 -5.59 15.67 -1.60
C PHE A 96 -5.35 14.19 -1.35
N THR A 97 -5.46 13.74 -0.10
CA THR A 97 -5.34 12.34 0.27
C THR A 97 -6.27 11.99 1.44
N SER A 98 -6.85 10.79 1.43
CA SER A 98 -7.66 10.28 2.53
C SER A 98 -7.24 8.86 2.93
N GLU A 99 -7.16 8.64 4.23
CA GLU A 99 -6.92 7.33 4.86
C GLU A 99 -7.50 7.35 6.28
N TRP A 100 -8.25 6.35 6.66
CA TRP A 100 -8.93 6.32 7.96
C TRP A 100 -8.11 5.67 9.08
N ASP A 101 -7.18 4.73 8.71
CA ASP A 101 -6.33 4.06 9.68
C ASP A 101 -5.23 4.98 10.20
N LYS A 102 -5.26 5.26 11.50
CA LYS A 102 -4.34 6.19 12.15
C LYS A 102 -2.87 5.76 12.07
N PHE A 103 -2.58 4.46 11.98
CA PHE A 103 -1.20 3.99 11.84
C PHE A 103 -0.72 4.14 10.39
N ALA A 104 -1.60 3.90 9.41
CA ALA A 104 -1.29 4.17 8.02
C ALA A 104 -1.07 5.67 7.78
N GLN A 105 -1.91 6.55 8.36
CA GLN A 105 -1.71 8.00 8.33
C GLN A 105 -0.33 8.43 8.84
N LYS A 106 0.15 7.83 9.95
CA LYS A 106 1.49 8.12 10.48
C LYS A 106 2.60 7.75 9.50
N THR A 107 2.52 6.54 8.94
CA THR A 107 3.49 6.08 7.94
C THR A 107 3.46 6.95 6.69
N TYR A 108 2.27 7.32 6.25
CA TYR A 108 2.08 8.23 5.13
C TYR A 108 2.70 9.62 5.41
N HIS A 109 2.38 10.21 6.56
CA HIS A 109 2.88 11.52 6.94
C HIS A 109 4.42 11.59 7.00
N VAL A 110 5.05 10.59 7.63
CA VAL A 110 6.52 10.55 7.76
C VAL A 110 7.20 10.48 6.39
N ASN A 111 6.59 9.78 5.43
CA ASN A 111 7.17 9.58 4.10
C ASN A 111 6.87 10.73 3.12
N PHE A 112 5.71 11.36 3.21
CA PHE A 112 5.25 12.36 2.23
C PHE A 112 5.12 13.78 2.77
N GLY A 113 5.13 13.98 4.09
CA GLY A 113 4.89 15.27 4.73
C GLY A 113 3.41 15.67 4.79
N ASP A 114 2.53 14.97 4.09
CA ASP A 114 1.09 15.23 4.08
C ASP A 114 0.38 14.36 5.13
N MET A 115 -0.55 14.93 5.89
CA MET A 115 -1.45 14.17 6.76
C MET A 115 -2.74 13.85 6.00
N PRO A 116 -3.10 12.56 5.83
CA PRO A 116 -4.36 12.21 5.19
C PRO A 116 -5.60 12.72 5.93
N ASN A 117 -6.64 13.13 5.17
CA ASN A 117 -7.86 13.77 5.68
C ASN A 117 -8.86 12.81 6.36
N GLY A 118 -8.44 11.59 6.72
CA GLY A 118 -9.29 10.65 7.44
C GLY A 118 -10.29 9.90 6.54
N ASP A 119 -11.48 9.69 7.08
CA ASP A 119 -12.55 8.89 6.48
C ASP A 119 -13.23 9.64 5.34
N ILE A 120 -13.10 9.16 4.10
CA ILE A 120 -13.64 9.79 2.88
C ILE A 120 -15.17 9.92 2.90
N THR A 121 -15.87 9.08 3.64
CA THR A 121 -17.34 9.14 3.77
C THR A 121 -17.83 10.37 4.53
N LYS A 122 -16.91 11.08 5.21
CA LYS A 122 -17.20 12.30 5.99
C LYS A 122 -16.77 13.56 5.28
N ILE A 123 -16.18 13.45 4.11
CA ILE A 123 -15.60 14.57 3.35
C ILE A 123 -16.54 14.91 2.20
N THR A 124 -16.91 16.19 2.11
CA THR A 124 -17.78 16.70 1.04
C THR A 124 -17.01 16.91 -0.27
N ASN A 125 -17.73 17.08 -1.39
CA ASN A 125 -17.09 17.36 -2.66
C ASN A 125 -16.37 18.70 -2.70
N GLU A 126 -16.86 19.68 -1.95
CA GLU A 126 -16.34 21.05 -1.86
C GLU A 126 -14.98 21.10 -1.15
N GLU A 127 -14.74 20.17 -0.20
CA GLU A 127 -13.48 20.05 0.52
C GLU A 127 -12.36 19.42 -0.34
N ILE A 128 -12.71 18.77 -1.45
CA ILE A 128 -11.76 18.15 -2.37
C ILE A 128 -11.41 19.19 -3.46
N PRO A 129 -10.13 19.57 -3.63
CA PRO A 129 -9.73 20.47 -4.71
C PRO A 129 -9.93 19.82 -6.09
N ASP A 130 -9.81 20.60 -7.16
CA ASP A 130 -9.76 20.06 -8.52
C ASP A 130 -8.42 19.37 -8.78
N PHE A 131 -8.44 18.33 -9.60
CA PHE A 131 -7.29 17.48 -9.90
C PHE A 131 -7.45 16.77 -11.25
N ASP A 132 -6.32 16.30 -11.81
CA ASP A 132 -6.30 15.62 -13.12
C ASP A 132 -6.53 14.12 -13.00
N VAL A 133 -6.01 13.45 -11.96
CA VAL A 133 -6.05 11.97 -11.83
C VAL A 133 -6.57 11.55 -10.45
N LEU A 134 -7.52 10.61 -10.43
CA LEU A 134 -7.97 9.96 -9.20
C LEU A 134 -7.27 8.61 -9.02
N LEU A 135 -6.64 8.40 -7.87
CA LEU A 135 -6.03 7.14 -7.48
C LEU A 135 -6.82 6.54 -6.31
N ALA A 136 -7.16 5.24 -6.37
CA ALA A 136 -7.84 4.58 -5.27
C ALA A 136 -7.58 3.07 -5.21
N GLY A 137 -7.02 2.59 -4.10
CA GLY A 137 -6.99 1.18 -3.71
C GLY A 137 -8.12 0.86 -2.75
N PHE A 138 -9.33 0.62 -3.23
CA PHE A 138 -10.50 0.49 -2.38
C PHE A 138 -10.73 -0.96 -1.91
N PRO A 139 -11.23 -1.20 -0.68
CA PRO A 139 -11.47 -2.55 -0.19
C PRO A 139 -12.63 -3.23 -0.93
N CYS A 140 -12.46 -4.54 -1.21
CA CYS A 140 -13.53 -5.36 -1.77
C CYS A 140 -14.61 -5.62 -0.69
N GLN A 141 -15.67 -4.86 -0.72
CA GLN A 141 -16.85 -5.09 0.10
C GLN A 141 -17.99 -5.61 -0.78
N PRO A 142 -18.77 -6.61 -0.33
CA PRO A 142 -19.87 -7.12 -1.10
C PRO A 142 -20.94 -6.03 -1.31
N PHE A 143 -21.31 -5.81 -2.56
CA PHE A 143 -22.54 -5.08 -2.87
C PHE A 143 -23.71 -5.93 -2.42
N SER A 144 -24.40 -5.57 -1.33
CA SER A 144 -25.64 -6.27 -1.00
C SER A 144 -26.72 -5.88 -2.01
N GLN A 145 -27.54 -6.86 -2.47
CA GLN A 145 -28.69 -6.56 -3.33
C GLN A 145 -29.68 -5.59 -2.67
N ALA A 146 -29.70 -5.54 -1.34
CA ALA A 146 -30.47 -4.59 -0.55
C ALA A 146 -29.92 -3.15 -0.67
N GLY A 147 -28.59 -2.97 -0.77
CA GLY A 147 -27.96 -1.66 -0.99
C GLY A 147 -28.26 -1.08 -2.35
N LEU A 148 -28.27 -1.90 -3.42
CA LEU A 148 -28.65 -1.46 -4.77
C LEU A 148 -30.12 -0.99 -4.87
N LYS A 149 -31.03 -1.53 -4.01
CA LYS A 149 -32.46 -1.16 -4.00
C LYS A 149 -32.81 -0.01 -3.04
N LYS A 150 -31.96 0.26 -2.02
CA LYS A 150 -32.23 1.24 -0.96
C LYS A 150 -31.47 2.56 -1.12
N GLY A 151 -30.67 2.72 -2.18
CA GLY A 151 -29.83 3.91 -2.35
C GLY A 151 -28.76 4.03 -1.25
N PHE A 152 -28.33 5.22 -0.96
CA PHE A 152 -27.22 5.57 -0.06
C PHE A 152 -27.35 5.15 1.43
N SER A 153 -28.35 4.36 1.80
CA SER A 153 -28.65 4.05 3.22
C SER A 153 -28.00 2.77 3.77
N ASP A 154 -27.36 1.94 2.93
CA ASP A 154 -26.65 0.74 3.41
C ASP A 154 -25.13 0.91 3.30
N THR A 155 -24.47 1.03 4.45
CA THR A 155 -23.04 1.35 4.60
C THR A 155 -22.06 0.29 4.08
N ARG A 156 -22.52 -0.86 3.58
CA ARG A 156 -21.71 -2.03 3.22
C ARG A 156 -21.46 -2.26 1.71
N GLY A 157 -21.56 -1.26 0.92
CA GLY A 157 -21.21 -1.28 -0.52
C GLY A 157 -20.73 0.09 -0.97
N THR A 158 -20.47 0.95 -0.02
CA THR A 158 -20.44 2.41 -0.17
C THR A 158 -19.13 2.98 -0.66
N LEU A 159 -18.00 2.30 -0.46
CA LEU A 159 -16.70 2.95 -0.75
C LEU A 159 -16.43 3.13 -2.25
N PHE A 160 -16.92 2.23 -3.11
CA PHE A 160 -16.93 2.48 -4.56
C PHE A 160 -17.82 3.68 -4.91
N PHE A 161 -18.97 3.83 -4.28
CA PHE A 161 -19.87 4.96 -4.54
C PHE A 161 -19.30 6.30 -4.08
N GLU A 162 -18.40 6.31 -3.10
CA GLU A 162 -17.61 7.51 -2.77
C GLU A 162 -16.65 7.89 -3.91
N ILE A 163 -16.00 6.89 -4.53
CA ILE A 163 -15.17 7.12 -5.72
C ILE A 163 -16.06 7.67 -6.86
N GLU A 164 -17.18 7.03 -7.13
CA GLU A 164 -18.14 7.46 -8.17
C GLU A 164 -18.62 8.89 -7.92
N ARG A 165 -19.02 9.22 -6.70
CA ARG A 165 -19.44 10.57 -6.29
C ARG A 165 -18.39 11.61 -6.63
N ILE A 166 -17.12 11.33 -6.29
CA ILE A 166 -16.01 12.25 -6.54
C ILE A 166 -15.72 12.37 -8.03
N ILE A 167 -15.68 11.25 -8.78
CA ILE A 167 -15.51 11.27 -10.25
C ILE A 167 -16.62 12.09 -10.90
N LYS A 168 -17.87 11.90 -10.48
CA LYS A 168 -19.02 12.66 -11.00
C LYS A 168 -18.90 14.15 -10.72
N ALA A 169 -18.49 14.53 -9.51
CA ALA A 169 -18.42 15.93 -9.08
C ALA A 169 -17.22 16.67 -9.67
N LYS A 170 -16.05 16.00 -9.74
CA LYS A 170 -14.77 16.63 -10.09
C LYS A 170 -14.28 16.35 -11.52
N ARG A 171 -14.82 15.33 -12.16
CA ARG A 171 -14.48 14.96 -13.55
C ARG A 171 -12.98 14.94 -13.84
N PRO A 172 -12.19 14.11 -13.14
CA PRO A 172 -10.78 13.99 -13.44
C PRO A 172 -10.55 13.50 -14.89
N LYS A 173 -9.42 13.90 -15.49
CA LYS A 173 -9.03 13.47 -16.85
C LYS A 173 -8.85 11.96 -16.93
N ALA A 174 -8.35 11.34 -15.84
CA ALA A 174 -8.17 9.89 -15.73
C ALA A 174 -8.33 9.41 -14.30
N PHE A 175 -8.51 8.09 -14.14
CA PHE A 175 -8.44 7.43 -12.84
C PHE A 175 -7.75 6.07 -12.93
N LEU A 176 -7.15 5.65 -11.80
CA LEU A 176 -6.67 4.30 -11.55
C LEU A 176 -7.32 3.76 -10.29
N LEU A 177 -8.06 2.65 -10.42
CA LEU A 177 -8.64 1.92 -9.29
C LEU A 177 -7.95 0.57 -9.16
N GLU A 178 -7.65 0.16 -7.93
CA GLU A 178 -7.07 -1.15 -7.62
C GLU A 178 -7.98 -1.94 -6.70
N ASN A 179 -8.02 -3.26 -6.89
CA ASN A 179 -8.73 -4.17 -6.00
C ASN A 179 -8.15 -5.59 -6.07
N VAL A 180 -8.62 -6.47 -5.18
CA VAL A 180 -8.24 -7.89 -5.21
C VAL A 180 -8.76 -8.56 -6.49
N LYS A 181 -7.99 -9.53 -7.04
CA LYS A 181 -8.38 -10.32 -8.25
C LYS A 181 -9.77 -10.92 -8.14
N GLN A 182 -10.18 -11.31 -6.91
CA GLN A 182 -11.48 -11.93 -6.66
C GLN A 182 -12.67 -11.05 -7.03
N LEU A 183 -12.51 -9.72 -7.13
CA LEU A 183 -13.53 -8.81 -7.61
C LEU A 183 -14.06 -9.22 -9.00
N ARG A 184 -13.18 -9.76 -9.87
CA ARG A 184 -13.57 -10.24 -11.21
C ARG A 184 -14.62 -11.35 -11.18
N GLY A 185 -14.53 -12.26 -10.20
CA GLY A 185 -15.46 -13.39 -10.07
C GLY A 185 -16.52 -13.20 -8.98
N HIS A 186 -16.44 -12.11 -8.22
CA HIS A 186 -17.35 -11.85 -7.11
C HIS A 186 -18.81 -11.78 -7.61
N ASP A 187 -19.70 -12.49 -6.90
CA ASP A 187 -21.10 -12.58 -7.25
C ASP A 187 -21.33 -12.97 -8.74
N LYS A 188 -20.60 -13.99 -9.20
CA LYS A 188 -20.65 -14.46 -10.62
C LYS A 188 -20.29 -13.35 -11.64
N GLY A 189 -19.42 -12.43 -11.26
CA GLY A 189 -18.98 -11.30 -12.09
C GLY A 189 -19.90 -10.08 -12.05
N ARG A 190 -21.03 -10.14 -11.35
CA ARG A 190 -22.00 -9.03 -11.30
C ARG A 190 -21.44 -7.78 -10.65
N THR A 191 -20.63 -7.93 -9.61
CA THR A 191 -20.02 -6.79 -8.92
C THR A 191 -19.13 -5.95 -9.84
N LEU A 192 -18.22 -6.58 -10.58
CA LEU A 192 -17.37 -5.87 -11.54
C LEU A 192 -18.20 -5.24 -12.65
N LYS A 193 -19.20 -5.96 -13.16
CA LYS A 193 -20.11 -5.43 -14.20
C LYS A 193 -20.80 -4.14 -13.75
N VAL A 194 -21.35 -4.11 -12.54
CA VAL A 194 -21.98 -2.90 -11.97
C VAL A 194 -20.97 -1.74 -11.87
N ILE A 195 -19.76 -1.99 -11.36
CA ILE A 195 -18.70 -0.96 -11.31
C ILE A 195 -18.44 -0.37 -12.69
N LEU A 196 -18.26 -1.23 -13.70
CA LEU A 196 -17.96 -0.78 -15.06
C LEU A 196 -19.13 -0.01 -15.68
N GLU A 197 -20.38 -0.45 -15.48
CA GLU A 197 -21.59 0.23 -15.96
C GLU A 197 -21.76 1.62 -15.34
N HIS A 198 -21.48 1.77 -14.03
CA HIS A 198 -21.52 3.07 -13.36
C HIS A 198 -20.46 4.03 -13.90
N LEU A 199 -19.22 3.56 -14.08
CA LEU A 199 -18.12 4.38 -14.61
C LEU A 199 -18.34 4.75 -16.09
N ASP A 200 -18.88 3.84 -16.89
CA ASP A 200 -19.28 4.10 -18.28
C ASP A 200 -20.42 5.13 -18.34
N GLY A 201 -21.43 5.02 -17.46
CA GLY A 201 -22.52 5.97 -17.31
C GLY A 201 -22.08 7.38 -16.91
N LEU A 202 -20.90 7.53 -16.32
CA LEU A 202 -20.25 8.82 -16.08
C LEU A 202 -19.48 9.36 -17.30
N ASP A 203 -19.56 8.66 -18.45
CA ASP A 203 -18.93 9.04 -19.71
C ASP A 203 -17.39 8.90 -19.68
N TYR A 204 -16.92 7.81 -19.03
CA TYR A 204 -15.50 7.40 -19.04
C TYR A 204 -15.31 6.19 -19.95
N GLN A 205 -14.21 6.20 -20.70
CA GLN A 205 -13.75 5.01 -21.40
C GLN A 205 -12.92 4.16 -20.44
N VAL A 206 -13.47 2.99 -20.06
CA VAL A 206 -12.93 2.16 -18.98
C VAL A 206 -12.34 0.87 -19.52
N THR A 207 -11.15 0.51 -19.05
CA THR A 207 -10.48 -0.75 -19.35
C THR A 207 -9.94 -1.35 -18.06
N TYR A 208 -9.96 -2.68 -17.93
CA TYR A 208 -9.39 -3.35 -16.76
C TYR A 208 -8.49 -4.52 -17.16
N SER A 209 -7.54 -4.84 -16.28
CA SER A 209 -6.67 -6.01 -16.40
C SER A 209 -6.34 -6.58 -15.03
N VAL A 210 -6.00 -7.88 -15.00
CA VAL A 210 -5.42 -8.53 -13.81
C VAL A 210 -3.93 -8.69 -14.07
N LEU A 211 -3.10 -8.08 -13.21
CA LEU A 211 -1.66 -8.14 -13.30
C LEU A 211 -1.09 -8.84 -12.05
N ARG A 212 0.01 -9.56 -12.24
CA ARG A 212 0.72 -10.30 -11.19
C ARG A 212 2.03 -9.59 -10.84
N ALA A 213 2.28 -9.37 -9.57
CA ALA A 213 3.46 -8.64 -9.09
C ALA A 213 4.80 -9.28 -9.53
N ALA A 214 4.88 -10.62 -9.53
CA ALA A 214 6.09 -11.33 -9.97
C ALA A 214 6.47 -11.03 -11.43
N ASP A 215 5.51 -10.67 -12.27
CA ASP A 215 5.77 -10.31 -13.67
C ASP A 215 6.38 -8.90 -13.81
N PHE A 216 6.48 -8.14 -12.72
CA PHE A 216 6.99 -6.77 -12.68
C PHE A 216 8.19 -6.58 -11.73
N GLY A 217 8.90 -7.67 -11.41
CA GLY A 217 10.21 -7.60 -10.74
C GLY A 217 10.18 -7.64 -9.21
N VAL A 218 9.09 -8.12 -8.58
CA VAL A 218 9.07 -8.43 -7.14
C VAL A 218 8.76 -9.90 -6.90
N PRO A 219 9.44 -10.58 -5.94
CA PRO A 219 9.31 -12.03 -5.75
C PRO A 219 8.01 -12.42 -5.01
N GLN A 220 6.85 -11.99 -5.52
CA GLN A 220 5.55 -12.23 -4.90
C GLN A 220 4.48 -12.59 -5.92
N ASN A 221 3.81 -13.74 -5.71
CA ASN A 221 2.63 -14.12 -6.49
C ASN A 221 1.39 -13.38 -5.98
N ARG A 222 1.33 -12.07 -6.27
CA ARG A 222 0.22 -11.17 -5.91
C ARG A 222 -0.49 -10.72 -7.18
N GLU A 223 -1.72 -11.19 -7.36
CA GLU A 223 -2.56 -10.78 -8.47
C GLU A 223 -3.60 -9.76 -8.01
N ARG A 224 -3.72 -8.66 -8.77
CA ARG A 224 -4.69 -7.59 -8.51
C ARG A 224 -5.38 -7.18 -9.80
N ILE A 225 -6.63 -6.77 -9.67
CA ILE A 225 -7.35 -6.12 -10.77
C ILE A 225 -7.09 -4.62 -10.72
N TYR A 226 -6.78 -4.06 -11.87
CA TYR A 226 -6.59 -2.64 -12.10
C TYR A 226 -7.61 -2.16 -13.10
N ILE A 227 -8.29 -1.05 -12.79
CA ILE A 227 -9.31 -0.44 -13.64
C ILE A 227 -8.82 0.96 -13.95
N VAL A 228 -8.64 1.28 -15.23
CA VAL A 228 -8.20 2.59 -15.72
C VAL A 228 -9.31 3.19 -16.55
N GLY A 229 -9.62 4.46 -16.30
CA GLY A 229 -10.60 5.20 -17.09
C GLY A 229 -10.08 6.56 -17.52
N PHE A 230 -10.51 7.00 -18.70
CA PHE A 230 -10.24 8.31 -19.27
C PHE A 230 -11.54 9.02 -19.60
N ASP A 231 -11.65 10.31 -19.31
CA ASP A 231 -12.82 11.13 -19.60
C ASP A 231 -13.04 11.24 -21.12
N ARG A 232 -14.14 10.67 -21.62
CA ARG A 232 -14.46 10.72 -23.07
C ARG A 232 -14.64 12.14 -23.56
N ARG A 233 -15.20 13.03 -22.74
CA ARG A 233 -15.47 14.43 -23.15
C ARG A 233 -14.18 15.23 -23.28
N TYR A 234 -13.29 15.07 -22.30
CA TYR A 234 -12.01 15.81 -22.31
C TYR A 234 -11.13 15.38 -23.48
N TYR A 235 -11.02 14.09 -23.75
CA TYR A 235 -10.12 13.54 -24.77
C TYR A 235 -10.79 13.29 -26.13
N GLY A 236 -12.10 13.51 -26.28
CA GLY A 236 -12.82 13.21 -27.52
C GLY A 236 -12.84 11.72 -27.89
N LEU A 237 -12.88 10.82 -26.89
CA LEU A 237 -12.76 9.39 -27.11
C LEU A 237 -14.07 8.77 -27.60
N ASN A 238 -13.94 7.78 -28.47
CA ASN A 238 -15.04 6.92 -28.91
C ASN A 238 -14.89 5.50 -28.34
N ASP A 239 -15.91 4.65 -28.53
CA ASP A 239 -15.96 3.29 -28.00
C ASP A 239 -14.87 2.35 -28.53
N LYS A 240 -14.17 2.71 -29.60
CA LYS A 240 -13.05 1.94 -30.16
C LYS A 240 -11.76 2.12 -29.38
N TYR A 241 -11.63 3.22 -28.63
CA TYR A 241 -10.43 3.43 -27.80
C TYR A 241 -10.39 2.41 -26.68
N LYS A 242 -9.22 1.80 -26.48
CA LYS A 242 -8.93 0.91 -25.35
C LYS A 242 -7.56 1.22 -24.79
N PHE A 243 -7.49 1.46 -23.49
CA PHE A 243 -6.19 1.60 -22.81
C PHE A 243 -5.44 0.28 -22.86
N SER A 244 -4.17 0.32 -23.28
CA SER A 244 -3.29 -0.83 -23.28
C SER A 244 -2.48 -0.88 -21.98
N PHE A 245 -2.78 -1.85 -21.15
CA PHE A 245 -2.01 -2.11 -19.94
C PHE A 245 -0.56 -2.48 -20.27
N PRO A 246 0.39 -2.22 -19.34
CA PRO A 246 1.78 -2.59 -19.55
C PRO A 246 1.93 -4.10 -19.71
N GLU A 247 2.83 -4.50 -20.60
CA GLU A 247 3.23 -5.90 -20.74
C GLU A 247 4.11 -6.32 -19.55
N ALA A 248 4.08 -7.61 -19.23
CA ALA A 248 4.94 -8.20 -18.23
C ALA A 248 6.41 -8.03 -18.62
N THR A 249 7.26 -7.66 -17.66
CA THR A 249 8.70 -7.50 -17.93
C THR A 249 9.42 -8.82 -18.08
N HIS A 250 8.82 -9.91 -17.58
CA HIS A 250 9.41 -11.27 -17.50
C HIS A 250 10.80 -11.31 -16.84
N GLN A 251 11.13 -10.28 -16.06
CA GLN A 251 12.34 -10.25 -15.27
C GLN A 251 12.27 -11.37 -14.22
N LYS A 252 13.26 -12.24 -14.20
CA LYS A 252 13.37 -13.27 -13.16
C LYS A 252 13.53 -12.61 -11.81
N THR A 253 12.74 -13.04 -10.84
CA THR A 253 12.83 -12.60 -9.46
C THR A 253 13.44 -13.70 -8.59
N ARG A 254 14.05 -13.33 -7.49
CA ARG A 254 14.60 -14.24 -6.49
C ARG A 254 14.32 -13.66 -5.11
N LEU A 255 13.79 -14.48 -4.22
CA LEU A 255 13.46 -14.01 -2.86
C LEU A 255 14.69 -13.50 -2.12
N GLY A 256 15.85 -14.10 -2.34
CA GLY A 256 17.12 -13.67 -1.75
C GLY A 256 17.48 -12.20 -2.04
N ASP A 257 16.95 -11.61 -3.10
CA ASP A 257 17.25 -10.21 -3.45
C ASP A 257 16.61 -9.20 -2.49
N ILE A 258 15.66 -9.65 -1.66
CA ILE A 258 14.97 -8.81 -0.67
C ILE A 258 15.18 -9.27 0.77
N LEU A 259 15.87 -10.40 1.00
CA LEU A 259 16.13 -10.89 2.35
C LEU A 259 17.29 -10.14 3.00
N GLU A 260 17.15 -9.86 4.29
CA GLU A 260 18.20 -9.24 5.12
C GLU A 260 19.18 -10.29 5.63
N ASP A 261 20.49 -9.97 5.66
CA ASP A 261 21.56 -10.90 6.06
C ASP A 261 21.54 -11.24 7.57
N ASN A 262 21.23 -10.27 8.42
CA ASN A 262 21.26 -10.39 9.87
C ASN A 262 19.87 -10.10 10.44
N VAL A 263 19.05 -11.13 10.58
CA VAL A 263 17.70 -11.01 11.11
C VAL A 263 17.63 -11.39 12.57
N ASP A 264 16.98 -10.55 13.39
CA ASP A 264 16.76 -10.76 14.82
C ASP A 264 16.00 -12.07 15.06
N GLU A 265 16.43 -12.86 16.05
CA GLU A 265 15.82 -14.13 16.46
C GLU A 265 14.32 -14.01 16.80
N LYS A 266 13.82 -12.81 17.16
CA LYS A 266 12.40 -12.57 17.41
C LYS A 266 11.49 -12.91 16.23
N TYR A 267 12.02 -12.96 15.02
CA TYR A 267 11.28 -13.34 13.82
C TYR A 267 11.19 -14.86 13.62
N THR A 268 12.04 -15.63 14.28
CA THR A 268 11.96 -17.09 14.30
C THR A 268 10.71 -17.53 15.06
N ILE A 269 9.86 -18.33 14.44
CA ILE A 269 8.66 -18.83 15.10
C ILE A 269 9.04 -19.91 16.13
N SER A 270 8.24 -20.01 17.20
CA SER A 270 8.52 -21.05 18.21
C SER A 270 8.34 -22.45 17.64
N GLN A 271 9.10 -23.42 18.16
CA GLN A 271 9.00 -24.83 17.80
C GLN A 271 7.55 -25.33 17.89
N LYS A 272 6.84 -24.98 18.98
CA LYS A 272 5.41 -25.32 19.18
C LYS A 272 4.51 -24.78 18.07
N LEU A 273 4.75 -23.55 17.61
CA LEU A 273 3.98 -22.95 16.50
C LEU A 273 4.27 -23.69 15.20
N TYR A 274 5.54 -23.99 14.92
CA TYR A 274 5.95 -24.72 13.73
C TYR A 274 5.33 -26.14 13.66
N GLU A 275 5.38 -26.88 14.75
CA GLU A 275 4.70 -28.19 14.87
C GLU A 275 3.19 -28.07 14.64
N GLY A 276 2.58 -27.00 15.16
CA GLY A 276 1.17 -26.69 14.92
C GLY A 276 0.87 -26.43 13.43
N HIS A 277 1.77 -25.77 12.72
CA HIS A 277 1.67 -25.57 11.26
C HIS A 277 1.76 -26.89 10.50
N ILE A 278 2.73 -27.75 10.84
CA ILE A 278 2.91 -29.07 10.21
C ILE A 278 1.64 -29.91 10.40
N ARG A 279 1.12 -30.00 11.64
CA ARG A 279 -0.10 -30.75 11.93
C ARG A 279 -1.30 -30.23 11.14
N ARG A 280 -1.55 -28.91 11.15
CA ARG A 280 -2.66 -28.30 10.38
C ARG A 280 -2.54 -28.58 8.88
N LYS A 281 -1.35 -28.46 8.31
CA LYS A 281 -1.11 -28.77 6.89
C LYS A 281 -1.47 -30.23 6.57
N ALA A 282 -1.05 -31.18 7.41
CA ALA A 282 -1.38 -32.60 7.25
C ALA A 282 -2.89 -32.88 7.36
N GLU A 283 -3.58 -32.21 8.30
CA GLU A 283 -5.03 -32.32 8.46
C GLU A 283 -5.79 -31.76 7.23
N HIS A 284 -5.35 -30.63 6.68
CA HIS A 284 -5.94 -30.05 5.48
C HIS A 284 -5.70 -30.93 4.23
N GLN A 285 -4.51 -31.52 4.09
CA GLN A 285 -4.21 -32.46 3.03
C GLN A 285 -5.13 -33.71 3.08
N LYS A 286 -5.37 -34.27 4.28
CA LYS A 286 -6.30 -35.39 4.46
C LYS A 286 -7.75 -35.04 4.08
N LYS A 287 -8.15 -33.75 4.22
CA LYS A 287 -9.47 -33.24 3.83
C LYS A 287 -9.56 -32.83 2.35
N GLY A 288 -8.50 -33.04 1.56
CA GLY A 288 -8.45 -32.59 0.16
C GLY A 288 -8.32 -31.08 -0.02
N ASN A 289 -7.97 -30.33 1.04
CA ASN A 289 -7.79 -28.88 1.02
C ASN A 289 -6.29 -28.56 0.86
N GLY A 290 -5.96 -27.60 -0.01
CA GLY A 290 -4.58 -27.14 -0.21
C GLY A 290 -4.10 -26.11 0.83
N PHE A 291 -4.78 -25.95 1.94
CA PHE A 291 -4.43 -24.96 2.97
C PHE A 291 -3.27 -25.43 3.85
N GLY A 292 -2.45 -24.50 4.28
CA GLY A 292 -1.34 -24.75 5.18
C GLY A 292 -0.30 -23.65 5.12
N PHE A 293 0.80 -23.84 5.82
CA PHE A 293 1.94 -22.93 5.74
C PHE A 293 2.76 -23.22 4.47
N SER A 294 3.47 -22.20 4.00
CA SER A 294 4.40 -22.29 2.88
C SER A 294 5.80 -21.89 3.32
N LEU A 295 6.78 -22.70 2.93
CA LEU A 295 8.19 -22.51 3.25
C LEU A 295 8.93 -22.08 1.99
N PHE A 296 9.78 -21.09 2.10
CA PHE A 296 10.58 -20.50 1.03
C PHE A 296 12.03 -20.33 1.49
N ASN A 297 12.94 -20.23 0.54
CA ASN A 297 14.35 -19.95 0.74
C ASN A 297 14.82 -18.83 -0.21
N ALA A 298 16.09 -18.45 -0.11
CA ALA A 298 16.65 -17.38 -0.93
C ALA A 298 16.56 -17.64 -2.45
N ASP A 299 16.55 -18.92 -2.88
CA ASP A 299 16.49 -19.30 -4.29
C ASP A 299 15.06 -19.38 -4.83
N SER A 300 14.05 -19.22 -3.99
CA SER A 300 12.65 -19.20 -4.41
C SER A 300 12.40 -18.06 -5.39
N GLU A 301 11.81 -18.34 -6.54
CA GLU A 301 11.51 -17.34 -7.56
C GLU A 301 10.50 -16.32 -7.07
N TYR A 302 9.47 -16.77 -6.37
CA TYR A 302 8.47 -15.91 -5.73
C TYR A 302 7.78 -16.63 -4.57
N THR A 303 7.16 -15.82 -3.71
CA THR A 303 6.38 -16.27 -2.56
C THR A 303 4.88 -16.23 -2.84
N ASN A 304 4.08 -16.67 -1.89
CA ASN A 304 2.65 -16.37 -1.84
C ASN A 304 2.40 -14.88 -1.63
N THR A 305 1.14 -14.47 -1.75
CA THR A 305 0.70 -13.11 -1.41
C THR A 305 0.78 -12.88 0.10
N ILE A 306 1.49 -11.83 0.53
CA ILE A 306 1.41 -11.35 1.90
C ILE A 306 0.02 -10.75 2.16
N SER A 307 -0.63 -11.12 3.28
CA SER A 307 -1.92 -10.60 3.67
C SER A 307 -1.82 -9.67 4.88
N ALA A 308 -2.86 -8.86 5.12
CA ALA A 308 -2.96 -8.03 6.33
C ALA A 308 -2.97 -8.85 7.64
N ARG A 309 -3.15 -10.17 7.56
CA ARG A 309 -3.16 -11.09 8.71
C ARG A 309 -1.79 -11.71 9.00
N TYR A 310 -0.78 -11.43 8.18
CA TYR A 310 0.56 -11.98 8.29
C TYR A 310 1.17 -11.82 9.70
N TYR A 311 0.82 -10.75 10.41
CA TYR A 311 1.25 -10.52 11.79
C TYR A 311 0.88 -11.64 12.76
N LYS A 312 -0.15 -12.44 12.47
CA LYS A 312 -0.65 -13.47 13.39
C LYS A 312 0.33 -14.63 13.55
N ASP A 313 0.59 -15.36 12.47
CA ASP A 313 1.40 -16.57 12.52
C ASP A 313 2.35 -16.73 11.32
N GLY A 314 2.29 -15.82 10.34
CA GLY A 314 3.18 -15.80 9.19
C GLY A 314 3.02 -16.96 8.22
N SER A 315 1.94 -17.74 8.34
CA SER A 315 1.78 -19.02 7.61
C SER A 315 1.79 -18.89 6.09
N GLU A 316 1.49 -17.71 5.55
CA GLU A 316 1.54 -17.47 4.11
C GLU A 316 2.97 -17.55 3.56
N ILE A 317 3.97 -17.05 4.33
CA ILE A 317 5.37 -16.95 3.90
C ILE A 317 6.27 -17.18 5.10
N LEU A 318 6.87 -18.36 5.21
CA LEU A 318 7.90 -18.66 6.19
C LEU A 318 9.23 -18.89 5.46
N ILE A 319 10.31 -18.39 6.04
CA ILE A 319 11.68 -18.50 5.49
C ILE A 319 12.40 -19.65 6.18
N ASP A 320 12.88 -20.58 5.39
CA ASP A 320 13.70 -21.69 5.85
C ASP A 320 15.05 -21.19 6.38
N GLN A 321 15.41 -21.65 7.56
CA GLN A 321 16.70 -21.33 8.22
C GLN A 321 17.67 -22.52 8.27
N GLY A 322 17.32 -23.61 7.60
CA GLY A 322 18.12 -24.83 7.56
C GLY A 322 17.72 -25.89 8.60
N LEU A 323 18.44 -27.00 8.59
CA LEU A 323 18.11 -28.17 9.39
C LEU A 323 18.11 -27.87 10.89
N GLY A 324 17.02 -28.28 11.56
CA GLY A 324 16.89 -28.20 13.02
C GLY A 324 16.50 -26.85 13.58
N ILE A 325 16.37 -25.82 12.75
CA ILE A 325 15.95 -24.48 13.15
C ILE A 325 14.52 -24.23 12.68
N PRO A 326 13.58 -23.79 13.55
CA PRO A 326 12.25 -23.38 13.10
C PRO A 326 12.36 -22.25 12.06
N PRO A 327 11.48 -22.20 11.07
CA PRO A 327 11.49 -21.13 10.09
C PRO A 327 11.18 -19.78 10.72
N ARG A 328 11.50 -18.70 10.01
CA ARG A 328 11.20 -17.35 10.47
C ARG A 328 10.14 -16.66 9.59
N LYS A 329 9.51 -15.65 10.16
CA LYS A 329 8.73 -14.69 9.39
C LYS A 329 9.65 -13.72 8.65
N LEU A 330 9.13 -13.06 7.64
CA LEU A 330 9.76 -11.88 7.06
C LEU A 330 9.84 -10.76 8.09
N THR A 331 10.86 -9.92 8.00
CA THR A 331 10.92 -8.65 8.72
C THR A 331 9.97 -7.61 8.06
N PRO A 332 9.63 -6.50 8.72
CA PRO A 332 8.93 -5.39 8.09
C PRO A 332 9.66 -4.83 6.86
N ARG A 333 10.99 -4.78 6.87
CA ARG A 333 11.80 -4.31 5.74
C ARG A 333 11.74 -5.28 4.55
N GLU A 334 11.82 -6.56 4.80
CA GLU A 334 11.62 -7.59 3.78
C GLU A 334 10.19 -7.56 3.20
N CYS A 335 9.18 -7.26 4.03
CA CYS A 335 7.81 -7.05 3.52
C CYS A 335 7.70 -5.80 2.63
N ALA A 336 8.44 -4.74 2.94
CA ALA A 336 8.52 -3.56 2.07
C ALA A 336 9.17 -3.93 0.72
N GLY A 337 10.31 -4.63 0.73
CA GLY A 337 10.98 -5.16 -0.47
C GLY A 337 10.08 -6.08 -1.29
N LEU A 338 9.32 -6.96 -0.62
CA LEU A 338 8.36 -7.86 -1.28
C LEU A 338 7.24 -7.12 -2.03
N GLN A 339 6.89 -5.91 -1.60
CA GLN A 339 5.96 -5.00 -2.29
C GLN A 339 6.66 -4.00 -3.21
N GLY A 340 8.00 -4.03 -3.27
CA GLY A 340 8.81 -3.11 -4.10
C GLY A 340 8.82 -1.66 -3.63
N PHE A 341 8.63 -1.44 -2.32
CA PHE A 341 8.87 -0.13 -1.73
C PHE A 341 10.37 0.16 -1.73
N PRO A 342 10.80 1.39 -2.04
CA PRO A 342 12.21 1.78 -2.01
C PRO A 342 12.84 1.66 -0.61
N ASP A 343 14.16 1.44 -0.55
CA ASP A 343 14.89 1.23 0.70
C ASP A 343 14.81 2.41 1.67
N ASN A 344 14.69 3.63 1.14
CA ASN A 344 14.52 4.85 1.94
C ASN A 344 13.10 5.05 2.47
N PHE A 345 12.15 4.15 2.18
CA PHE A 345 10.79 4.22 2.73
C PHE A 345 10.83 3.97 4.24
N ILE A 346 10.31 4.91 5.02
CA ILE A 346 10.36 4.89 6.48
C ILE A 346 9.19 4.07 7.04
N ILE A 347 9.49 3.17 7.98
CA ILE A 347 8.52 2.32 8.69
C ILE A 347 8.44 2.79 10.15
N PRO A 348 7.57 3.76 10.51
CA PRO A 348 7.55 4.39 11.82
C PRO A 348 6.56 3.74 12.80
N VAL A 349 6.26 2.47 12.63
CA VAL A 349 5.24 1.74 13.38
C VAL A 349 5.79 0.39 13.86
N SER A 350 5.10 -0.26 14.80
CA SER A 350 5.45 -1.61 15.26
C SER A 350 5.36 -2.64 14.14
N ASP A 351 6.10 -3.76 14.28
CA ASP A 351 6.09 -4.88 13.33
C ASP A 351 4.66 -5.34 13.00
N THR A 352 3.78 -5.43 14.00
CA THR A 352 2.38 -5.81 13.80
C THR A 352 1.64 -4.86 12.87
N GLN A 353 1.84 -3.55 13.03
CA GLN A 353 1.21 -2.56 12.16
C GLN A 353 1.86 -2.54 10.77
N ALA A 354 3.18 -2.69 10.70
CA ALA A 354 3.90 -2.78 9.44
C ALA A 354 3.40 -3.96 8.58
N TYR A 355 3.24 -5.15 9.17
CA TYR A 355 2.66 -6.31 8.48
C TYR A 355 1.25 -6.04 7.94
N LYS A 356 0.39 -5.39 8.73
CA LYS A 356 -0.95 -5.00 8.26
C LYS A 356 -0.87 -4.03 7.09
N GLN A 357 0.00 -3.04 7.17
CA GLN A 357 0.18 -2.01 6.16
C GLN A 357 0.70 -2.60 4.84
N PHE A 358 1.78 -3.39 4.87
CA PHE A 358 2.32 -4.01 3.66
C PHE A 358 1.38 -5.08 3.09
N GLY A 359 0.66 -5.81 3.92
CA GLY A 359 -0.35 -6.78 3.48
C GLY A 359 -1.53 -6.13 2.75
N ASN A 360 -1.95 -4.93 3.19
CA ASN A 360 -3.00 -4.15 2.55
C ASN A 360 -2.50 -3.33 1.35
N SER A 361 -1.19 -3.13 1.24
CA SER A 361 -0.60 -2.29 0.20
C SER A 361 -0.58 -2.96 -1.18
N VAL A 362 -0.07 -2.25 -2.15
CA VAL A 362 0.08 -2.68 -3.55
C VAL A 362 1.54 -3.01 -3.87
N ALA A 363 1.77 -3.75 -4.95
CA ALA A 363 3.10 -3.92 -5.52
C ALA A 363 3.47 -2.64 -6.30
N VAL A 364 4.37 -1.84 -5.76
CA VAL A 364 4.78 -0.53 -6.31
C VAL A 364 5.27 -0.62 -7.77
N PRO A 365 6.04 -1.65 -8.19
CA PRO A 365 6.49 -1.76 -9.58
C PRO A 365 5.35 -1.95 -10.59
N VAL A 366 4.27 -2.66 -10.21
CA VAL A 366 3.09 -2.78 -11.07
C VAL A 366 2.43 -1.42 -11.27
N ILE A 367 2.24 -0.68 -10.17
CA ILE A 367 1.68 0.68 -10.23
C ILE A 367 2.58 1.59 -11.09
N ARG A 368 3.91 1.49 -10.95
CA ARG A 368 4.88 2.28 -11.75
C ARG A 368 4.72 2.01 -13.25
N ALA A 369 4.56 0.75 -13.63
CA ALA A 369 4.34 0.38 -15.04
C ALA A 369 3.00 0.94 -15.56
N ILE A 370 1.92 0.83 -14.77
CA ILE A 370 0.60 1.39 -15.14
C ILE A 370 0.67 2.92 -15.19
N ALA A 371 1.23 3.57 -14.19
CA ALA A 371 1.33 5.03 -14.10
C ALA A 371 2.07 5.63 -15.30
N LYS A 372 3.18 4.98 -15.74
CA LYS A 372 3.90 5.36 -16.95
C LYS A 372 2.99 5.34 -18.17
N ARG A 373 2.23 4.25 -18.36
CA ARG A 373 1.28 4.13 -19.48
C ARG A 373 0.15 5.16 -19.41
N VAL A 374 -0.41 5.38 -18.21
CA VAL A 374 -1.46 6.40 -18.00
C VAL A 374 -0.94 7.79 -18.37
N ARG A 375 0.25 8.16 -17.89
CA ARG A 375 0.88 9.45 -18.21
C ARG A 375 1.16 9.60 -19.72
N GLU A 376 1.69 8.57 -20.36
CA GLU A 376 1.95 8.55 -21.81
C GLU A 376 0.65 8.78 -22.59
N GLU A 377 -0.43 8.08 -22.24
CA GLU A 377 -1.74 8.23 -22.89
C GLU A 377 -2.36 9.61 -22.62
N MET A 378 -2.29 10.12 -21.39
CA MET A 378 -2.74 11.47 -21.08
C MET A 378 -2.03 12.51 -21.94
N LYS A 379 -0.70 12.41 -22.09
CA LYS A 379 0.06 13.31 -22.96
C LYS A 379 -0.33 13.14 -24.43
N ARG A 380 -0.35 11.92 -24.95
CA ARG A 380 -0.67 11.62 -26.33
C ARG A 380 -2.04 12.15 -26.78
N MET A 381 -3.02 12.09 -25.86
CA MET A 381 -4.40 12.48 -26.15
C MET A 381 -4.75 13.92 -25.76
N ASP A 382 -3.83 14.67 -25.14
CA ASP A 382 -4.11 16.02 -24.66
C ASP A 382 -4.50 16.95 -25.83
N PRO A 383 -5.75 17.49 -25.87
CA PRO A 383 -6.20 18.35 -26.92
C PRO A 383 -5.43 19.69 -27.00
N ASN A 384 -4.64 20.00 -25.95
CA ASN A 384 -3.83 21.22 -25.87
C ASN A 384 -2.35 20.99 -26.24
N GLN A 385 -1.92 19.76 -26.56
CA GLN A 385 -0.58 19.49 -27.08
C GLN A 385 -0.47 19.99 -28.54
N GLY A 386 0.18 21.13 -28.72
CA GLY A 386 0.43 21.73 -30.05
C GLY A 386 -0.08 23.15 -30.20
N ARG A 387 -0.58 23.77 -29.13
CA ARG A 387 -0.90 25.20 -29.12
C ARG A 387 0.15 26.04 -28.41
#